data_bd86e055a53014dc1449caa9c471e3e3
#
_entry.id   bd86e055a53014dc1449caa9c471e3e3
#
_cell.length_a   1.000
_cell.length_b   1.000
_cell.length_c   1.000
_cell.angle_alpha   90.00
_cell.angle_beta   90.00
_cell.angle_gamma   90.00
#
_symmetry.space_group_name_H-M   'P 1'
#
loop_
_entity.id
_entity.type
_entity.pdbx_description
1 polymer ?
#
loop_
_entity_poly.entity_id
_entity_poly.type
_entity_poly.pdbx_seq_one_letter_code
_entity_poly.pdbx_strand_id
1 'polypeptide(L)'
;MYKIDYTDKAIEHLRRLQQNDPKAYTKAARLISELREHPKTGTGHPEPLKGDRAGQWSRRITDKHRLVYVINDTEVVVLLLTAYGHYADK
;
A
#
# COMPACT_ATOMS: atom_id res chain seq x y z
N MET A 1 14.89 -9.25 -2.17
CA MET A 1 13.80 -8.49 -2.82
C MET A 1 12.47 -9.18 -2.56
N TYR A 2 11.45 -8.40 -2.19
CA TYR A 2 10.14 -8.94 -1.87
C TYR A 2 9.28 -9.09 -3.12
N LYS A 3 8.50 -10.16 -3.17
CA LYS A 3 7.52 -10.33 -4.22
C LYS A 3 6.27 -9.56 -3.80
N ILE A 4 5.60 -8.90 -4.72
CA ILE A 4 4.38 -8.18 -4.42
C ILE A 4 3.17 -9.00 -4.87
N ASP A 5 2.30 -9.31 -3.92
CA ASP A 5 1.02 -9.96 -4.22
C ASP A 5 -0.09 -8.96 -3.97
N TYR A 6 -1.21 -9.15 -4.64
CA TYR A 6 -2.33 -8.20 -4.58
C TYR A 6 -3.60 -8.93 -4.23
N THR A 7 -4.39 -8.33 -3.32
CA THR A 7 -5.75 -8.81 -3.11
C THR A 7 -6.62 -8.31 -4.25
N ASP A 8 -7.78 -8.91 -4.44
CA ASP A 8 -8.72 -8.45 -5.44
C ASP A 8 -9.13 -7.00 -5.18
N LYS A 9 -9.30 -6.65 -3.90
CA LYS A 9 -9.65 -5.30 -3.53
C LYS A 9 -8.54 -4.31 -3.91
N ALA A 10 -7.29 -4.69 -3.72
CA ALA A 10 -6.17 -3.83 -4.10
C ALA A 10 -6.15 -3.59 -5.60
N ILE A 11 -6.39 -4.62 -6.40
CA ILE A 11 -6.44 -4.49 -7.84
C ILE A 11 -7.55 -3.52 -8.26
N GLU A 12 -8.71 -3.67 -7.66
CA GLU A 12 -9.85 -2.81 -7.92
C GLU A 12 -9.53 -1.35 -7.57
N HIS A 13 -8.88 -1.16 -6.40
CA HIS A 13 -8.52 0.17 -5.96
C HIS A 13 -7.51 0.84 -6.89
N LEU A 14 -6.54 0.07 -7.37
CA LEU A 14 -5.55 0.62 -8.29
C LEU A 14 -6.21 1.02 -9.61
N ARG A 15 -7.17 0.22 -10.07
CA ARG A 15 -7.92 0.56 -11.27
C ARG A 15 -8.69 1.86 -11.08
N ARG A 16 -9.29 2.04 -9.92
CA ARG A 16 -10.01 3.25 -9.60
C ARG A 16 -9.09 4.47 -9.58
N LEU A 17 -7.93 4.33 -8.98
CA LEU A 17 -6.95 5.41 -8.98
C LEU A 17 -6.56 5.79 -10.40
N GLN A 18 -6.31 4.79 -11.22
CA GLN A 18 -5.90 5.05 -12.59
C GLN A 18 -6.95 5.83 -13.36
N GLN A 19 -8.22 5.56 -13.10
CA GLN A 19 -9.31 6.23 -13.79
C GLN A 19 -9.62 7.60 -13.21
N ASN A 20 -9.61 7.72 -11.88
CA ASN A 20 -10.09 8.93 -11.23
C ASN A 20 -9.00 9.91 -10.83
N ASP A 21 -7.78 9.43 -10.62
CA ASP A 21 -6.69 10.29 -10.17
C ASP A 21 -5.37 9.72 -10.68
N PRO A 22 -5.08 9.92 -11.97
CA PRO A 22 -3.87 9.34 -12.58
C PRO A 22 -2.58 9.71 -11.90
N LYS A 23 -2.49 10.91 -11.32
CA LYS A 23 -1.27 11.30 -10.61
C LYS A 23 -1.07 10.46 -9.35
N ALA A 24 -2.17 10.21 -8.64
CA ALA A 24 -2.12 9.34 -7.46
C ALA A 24 -1.75 7.92 -7.87
N TYR A 25 -2.26 7.47 -9.01
CA TYR A 25 -1.92 6.13 -9.49
C TYR A 25 -0.42 6.03 -9.79
N THR A 26 0.15 7.04 -10.44
CA THR A 26 1.58 7.05 -10.74
C THR A 26 2.40 6.97 -9.47
N LYS A 27 1.99 7.71 -8.44
CA LYS A 27 2.70 7.68 -7.17
C LYS A 27 2.53 6.33 -6.49
N ALA A 28 1.33 5.75 -6.54
CA ALA A 28 1.10 4.44 -5.96
C ALA A 28 2.00 3.39 -6.62
N ALA A 29 2.13 3.45 -7.94
CA ALA A 29 3.00 2.51 -8.65
C ALA A 29 4.45 2.64 -8.20
N ARG A 30 4.90 3.87 -7.96
CA ARG A 30 6.26 4.11 -7.48
C ARG A 30 6.45 3.55 -6.08
N LEU A 31 5.46 3.76 -5.20
CA LEU A 31 5.52 3.24 -3.85
C LEU A 31 5.55 1.71 -3.85
N ILE A 32 4.74 1.10 -4.69
CA ILE A 32 4.72 -0.37 -4.80
C ILE A 32 6.08 -0.88 -5.25
N SER A 33 6.70 -0.17 -6.18
CA SER A 33 8.03 -0.55 -6.64
C SER A 33 9.03 -0.48 -5.48
N GLU A 34 8.93 0.52 -4.61
CA GLU A 34 9.79 0.63 -3.44
C GLU A 34 9.57 -0.52 -2.45
N LEU A 35 8.35 -1.01 -2.34
CA LEU A 35 8.06 -2.10 -1.40
C LEU A 35 8.87 -3.34 -1.70
N ARG A 36 9.27 -3.53 -2.92
CA ARG A 36 10.07 -4.70 -3.29
C ARG A 36 11.42 -4.71 -2.59
N GLU A 37 11.96 -3.52 -2.35
CA GLU A 37 13.27 -3.40 -1.70
C GLU A 37 13.18 -2.95 -0.26
N HIS A 38 12.26 -2.06 0.03
CA HIS A 38 12.19 -1.40 1.34
C HIS A 38 10.76 -1.30 1.86
N PRO A 39 10.17 -2.43 2.29
CA PRO A 39 8.77 -2.38 2.72
C PRO A 39 8.52 -1.61 4.02
N LYS A 40 9.57 -1.35 4.80
CA LYS A 40 9.40 -0.66 6.09
C LYS A 40 9.95 0.75 6.11
N THR A 41 10.60 1.18 5.05
CA THR A 41 11.21 2.52 5.00
C THR A 41 10.97 3.15 3.64
N GLY A 42 11.23 4.43 3.53
CA GLY A 42 11.17 5.11 2.23
C GLY A 42 10.08 6.15 2.13
N THR A 43 9.62 6.37 0.91
CA THR A 43 8.67 7.43 0.60
C THR A 43 7.28 7.15 1.14
N GLY A 44 6.54 8.19 1.48
CA GLY A 44 5.13 8.05 1.87
C GLY A 44 4.92 7.76 3.35
N HIS A 45 5.94 7.98 4.18
CA HIS A 45 5.84 7.78 5.62
C HIS A 45 5.31 6.39 5.98
N PRO A 46 6.07 5.33 5.65
CA PRO A 46 5.62 3.99 6.01
C PRO A 46 5.51 3.88 7.53
N GLU A 47 4.39 3.34 7.99
CA GLU A 47 4.19 3.19 9.43
C GLU A 47 3.38 1.94 9.74
N PRO A 48 3.71 1.28 10.86
CA PRO A 48 2.89 0.13 11.28
C PRO A 48 1.60 0.61 11.90
N LEU A 49 0.53 -0.09 11.63
CA LEU A 49 -0.78 0.26 12.17
C LEU A 49 -1.02 -0.43 13.48
N LYS A 50 -1.99 0.07 14.25
CA LYS A 50 -2.24 -0.42 15.59
C LYS A 50 -3.68 -0.89 15.72
N GLY A 51 -4.03 -1.43 16.89
CA GLY A 51 -5.36 -1.86 17.20
C GLY A 51 -5.79 -3.01 16.32
N ASP A 52 -6.97 -2.89 15.74
CA ASP A 52 -7.52 -3.94 14.90
C ASP A 52 -6.68 -4.19 13.66
N ARG A 53 -5.82 -3.27 13.31
CA ARG A 53 -4.97 -3.40 12.13
C ARG A 53 -3.52 -3.73 12.46
N ALA A 54 -3.26 -4.18 13.69
CA ALA A 54 -1.90 -4.56 14.06
C ALA A 54 -1.39 -5.61 13.09
N GLY A 55 -0.14 -5.45 12.66
CA GLY A 55 0.45 -6.34 11.67
C GLY A 55 0.38 -5.80 10.26
N GLN A 56 -0.39 -4.73 10.06
CA GLN A 56 -0.47 -4.08 8.76
C GLN A 56 0.39 -2.82 8.76
N TRP A 57 0.73 -2.36 7.57
CA TRP A 57 1.52 -1.14 7.37
C TRP A 57 0.80 -0.25 6.39
N SER A 58 1.06 1.04 6.46
CA SER A 58 0.50 1.96 5.46
C SER A 58 1.55 2.92 4.95
N ARG A 59 1.34 3.39 3.73
CA ARG A 59 2.11 4.50 3.14
C ARG A 59 1.13 5.48 2.53
N ARG A 60 1.46 6.75 2.63
CA ARG A 60 0.62 7.79 2.06
C ARG A 60 0.83 7.87 0.55
N ILE A 61 -0.24 7.76 -0.21
CA ILE A 61 -0.20 8.03 -1.63
C ILE A 61 -0.47 9.52 -1.84
N THR A 62 -1.60 10.00 -1.30
CA THR A 62 -1.96 11.42 -1.28
C THR A 62 -2.66 11.69 0.03
N ASP A 63 -3.15 12.90 0.22
CA ASP A 63 -3.93 13.22 1.43
C ASP A 63 -5.18 12.36 1.52
N LYS A 64 -5.71 11.91 0.39
CA LYS A 64 -6.94 11.14 0.37
C LYS A 64 -6.74 9.63 0.38
N HIS A 65 -5.61 9.18 -0.08
CA HIS A 65 -5.40 7.74 -0.32
C HIS A 65 -4.19 7.19 0.38
N ARG A 66 -4.34 5.96 0.88
CA ARG A 66 -3.25 5.24 1.55
C ARG A 66 -3.09 3.87 0.93
N LEU A 67 -1.86 3.41 0.90
CA LEU A 67 -1.51 2.06 0.50
C LEU A 67 -1.43 1.25 1.79
N VAL A 68 -2.18 0.17 1.90
CA VAL A 68 -2.15 -0.68 3.10
C VAL A 68 -1.68 -2.08 2.70
N TYR A 69 -0.74 -2.61 3.45
CA TYR A 69 -0.11 -3.88 3.09
C TYR A 69 0.37 -4.66 4.30
N VAL A 70 0.67 -5.93 4.09
CA VAL A 70 1.22 -6.82 5.11
C VAL A 70 2.54 -7.36 4.60
N ILE A 71 3.53 -7.45 5.48
CA ILE A 71 4.85 -7.96 5.14
C ILE A 71 5.01 -9.35 5.71
N ASN A 72 5.35 -10.30 4.86
CA ASN A 72 5.68 -11.65 5.30
C ASN A 72 7.18 -11.87 5.08
N ASP A 73 7.95 -11.71 6.14
CA ASP A 73 9.40 -11.80 6.05
C ASP A 73 9.89 -13.23 5.81
N THR A 74 9.11 -14.21 6.25
CA THR A 74 9.50 -15.60 6.07
C THR A 74 9.44 -15.99 4.60
N GLU A 75 8.39 -15.57 3.92
CA GLU A 75 8.23 -15.89 2.50
C GLU A 75 8.76 -14.80 1.58
N VAL A 76 9.21 -13.70 2.16
CA VAL A 76 9.74 -12.54 1.43
C VAL A 76 8.68 -12.01 0.44
N VAL A 77 7.47 -11.82 0.96
CA VAL A 77 6.32 -11.36 0.18
C VAL A 77 5.67 -10.18 0.86
N VAL A 78 5.22 -9.20 0.08
CA VAL A 78 4.38 -8.10 0.55
C VAL A 78 3.02 -8.29 -0.09
N LEU A 79 1.99 -8.41 0.73
CA LEU A 79 0.62 -8.53 0.25
C LEU A 79 -0.07 -7.18 0.32
N LEU A 80 -0.45 -6.64 -0.83
CA LEU A 80 -1.12 -5.35 -0.91
C LEU A 80 -2.59 -5.55 -0.65
N LEU A 81 -3.11 -4.91 0.39
CA LEU A 81 -4.50 -5.08 0.80
C LEU A 81 -5.44 -4.05 0.17
N THR A 82 -5.08 -2.77 0.24
CA THR A 82 -5.91 -1.71 -0.31
C THR A 82 -5.03 -0.57 -0.80
N ALA A 83 -5.59 0.30 -1.63
CA ALA A 83 -4.85 1.43 -2.19
C ALA A 83 -5.74 2.64 -2.47
N TYR A 84 -6.97 2.66 -1.98
CA TYR A 84 -7.90 3.75 -2.25
C TYR A 84 -8.57 4.16 -0.95
N GLY A 85 -8.59 5.45 -0.66
CA GLY A 85 -9.18 5.95 0.56
C GLY A 85 -8.26 5.78 1.75
N HIS A 86 -8.79 6.09 2.93
CA HIS A 86 -8.06 5.99 4.17
C HIS A 86 -8.34 4.65 4.83
N TYR A 87 -7.34 4.11 5.51
CA TYR A 87 -7.53 2.89 6.26
C TYR A 87 -8.29 3.17 7.56
N ALA A 88 -8.13 4.34 8.11
CA ALA A 88 -8.74 4.69 9.37
C ALA A 88 -9.86 5.63 9.13
N ASP A 89 -10.92 5.12 8.69
CA ASP A 89 -12.04 5.91 8.46
C ASP A 89 -12.70 6.22 9.70
N LYS A 90 -13.03 7.29 9.94
CA LYS A 90 -13.67 7.59 11.17
C LYS A 90 -14.65 8.54 11.09
#